data_c4c00518d798c84ea2a31f5bc1a3bf84
#
_entry.id   c4c00518d798c84ea2a31f5bc1a3bf84
#
_cell.length_a   1.000
_cell.length_b   1.000
_cell.length_c   1.000
_cell.angle_alpha   90.00
_cell.angle_beta   90.00
_cell.angle_gamma   90.00
#
_symmetry.space_group_name_H-M   'P 1'
#
loop_
_entity.id
_entity.type
_entity.pdbx_description
1 polymer ?
#
loop_
_entity_poly.entity_id
_entity_poly.type
_entity_poly.pdbx_seq_one_letter_code
_entity_poly.pdbx_strand_id
1 'polypeptide(L)'
;MRIRKRFRFEASHVLPHHAGKCARLHGHSYRLDVTVRGELREDGSESGMVMDFAELEAIVTPEVIDRLDHRHLNDVVENPTCERILLWIAAALAPRLPGLDELVLWETASACAVLRADELAASTGVSDSMR
;
A
#
# COMPACT_ATOMS: atom_id res chain seq x y z
N MET A 1 17.94 -8.90 1.56
CA MET A 1 17.73 -8.22 0.27
C MET A 1 16.27 -7.75 0.16
N ARG A 2 16.03 -6.71 -0.60
CA ARG A 2 14.67 -6.18 -0.82
C ARG A 2 14.34 -6.24 -2.30
N ILE A 3 13.07 -6.54 -2.57
CA ILE A 3 12.50 -6.40 -3.92
C ILE A 3 11.36 -5.40 -3.84
N ARG A 4 11.09 -4.73 -4.95
CA ARG A 4 10.03 -3.71 -5.01
C ARG A 4 9.28 -3.86 -6.31
N LYS A 5 7.94 -3.75 -6.22
CA LYS A 5 7.08 -3.72 -7.39
C LYS A 5 6.13 -2.55 -7.30
N ARG A 6 5.91 -1.89 -8.43
CA ARG A 6 5.01 -0.75 -8.55
C ARG A 6 3.66 -1.20 -9.10
N PHE A 7 2.60 -0.69 -8.46
CA PHE A 7 1.22 -0.87 -8.86
C PHE A 7 0.60 0.48 -9.14
N ARG A 8 -0.50 0.51 -9.89
CA ARG A 8 -1.21 1.74 -10.21
C ARG A 8 -2.68 1.55 -10.01
N PHE A 9 -3.36 2.61 -9.59
CA PHE A 9 -4.81 2.67 -9.56
C PHE A 9 -5.29 4.11 -9.75
N GLU A 10 -6.46 4.25 -10.36
CA GLU A 10 -7.13 5.53 -10.60
C GLU A 10 -8.26 5.66 -9.61
N ALA A 11 -8.32 6.75 -8.88
CA ALA A 11 -9.36 6.92 -7.87
C ALA A 11 -9.65 8.39 -7.61
N SER A 12 -10.88 8.65 -7.16
CA SER A 12 -11.32 9.98 -6.77
C SER A 12 -11.43 10.10 -5.26
N HIS A 13 -11.34 11.29 -4.76
CA HIS A 13 -11.61 11.58 -3.36
C HIS A 13 -12.03 13.03 -3.13
N VAL A 14 -12.57 13.26 -1.95
CA VAL A 14 -12.87 14.58 -1.40
C VAL A 14 -12.19 14.60 -0.02
N LEU A 15 -11.49 15.68 0.29
CA LEU A 15 -10.92 15.88 1.62
C LEU A 15 -11.81 16.87 2.37
N PRO A 16 -12.82 16.39 3.12
CA PRO A 16 -13.87 17.25 3.66
C PRO A 16 -13.39 18.28 4.68
N HIS A 17 -12.24 18.03 5.29
CA HIS A 17 -11.65 18.93 6.29
C HIS A 17 -10.65 19.91 5.68
N HIS A 18 -10.35 19.79 4.40
CA HIS A 18 -9.39 20.65 3.73
C HIS A 18 -9.96 22.05 3.50
N ALA A 19 -9.14 23.09 3.76
CA ALA A 19 -9.57 24.47 3.60
C ALA A 19 -9.48 25.00 2.17
N GLY A 20 -8.82 24.26 1.26
CA GLY A 20 -8.57 24.68 -0.12
C GLY A 20 -9.31 23.82 -1.13
N LYS A 21 -8.78 23.82 -2.36
CA LYS A 21 -9.38 23.11 -3.51
C LYS A 21 -9.53 21.62 -3.32
N CYS A 22 -8.73 20.99 -2.43
CA CYS A 22 -8.84 19.56 -2.16
C CYS A 22 -10.13 19.15 -1.47
N ALA A 23 -10.91 20.12 -0.94
CA ALA A 23 -12.26 19.86 -0.45
C ALA A 23 -13.25 19.56 -1.59
N ARG A 24 -12.88 19.80 -2.84
CA ARG A 24 -13.70 19.49 -4.00
C ARG A 24 -13.39 18.09 -4.50
N LEU A 25 -14.36 17.48 -5.17
CA LEU A 25 -14.17 16.20 -5.83
C LEU A 25 -13.07 16.31 -6.88
N HIS A 26 -12.09 15.43 -6.79
CA HIS A 26 -11.00 15.34 -7.77
C HIS A 26 -10.43 13.93 -7.75
N GLY A 27 -9.58 13.62 -8.70
CA GLY A 27 -8.98 12.30 -8.82
C GLY A 27 -7.48 12.35 -9.08
N HIS A 28 -6.84 11.22 -8.86
CA HIS A 28 -5.42 11.04 -9.07
C HIS A 28 -5.13 9.69 -9.72
N SER A 29 -4.00 9.65 -10.43
CA SER A 29 -3.37 8.40 -10.85
C SER A 29 -2.37 8.02 -9.76
N TYR A 30 -2.81 7.17 -8.85
CA TYR A 30 -1.96 6.72 -7.75
C TYR A 30 -0.96 5.68 -8.20
N ARG A 31 0.21 5.71 -7.59
CA ARG A 31 1.24 4.66 -7.75
C ARG A 31 1.61 4.16 -6.37
N LEU A 32 1.61 2.84 -6.23
CA LEU A 32 1.96 2.18 -4.98
C LEU A 32 3.21 1.35 -5.19
N ASP A 33 4.25 1.65 -4.45
CA ASP A 33 5.47 0.85 -4.43
C ASP A 33 5.44 -0.05 -3.21
N VAL A 34 5.47 -1.35 -3.43
CA VAL A 34 5.48 -2.37 -2.37
C VAL A 34 6.85 -3.00 -2.32
N THR A 35 7.51 -2.90 -1.18
CA THR A 35 8.84 -3.47 -0.93
C THR A 35 8.74 -4.61 0.07
N VAL A 36 9.29 -5.76 -0.29
CA VAL A 36 9.34 -6.95 0.54
C VAL A 36 10.81 -7.29 0.79
N ARG A 37 11.11 -7.67 2.02
CA ARG A 37 12.46 -8.06 2.44
C ARG A 37 12.50 -9.54 2.77
N GLY A 38 13.60 -10.18 2.43
CA GLY A 38 13.84 -11.57 2.76
C GLY A 38 15.19 -12.02 2.27
N GLU A 39 15.47 -13.30 2.52
CA GLU A 39 16.64 -13.97 1.97
C GLU A 39 16.27 -14.65 0.67
N LEU A 40 17.26 -14.95 -0.16
CA LEU A 40 17.06 -15.69 -1.39
C LEU A 40 16.65 -17.13 -1.07
N ARG A 41 15.62 -17.59 -1.73
CA ARG A 41 15.19 -18.99 -1.64
C ARG A 41 16.25 -19.87 -2.31
N GLU A 42 16.52 -21.03 -1.72
CA GLU A 42 17.57 -21.90 -2.20
C GLU A 42 17.05 -22.96 -3.18
N ASP A 43 15.77 -23.33 -3.06
CA ASP A 43 15.20 -24.47 -3.75
C ASP A 43 13.96 -24.09 -4.59
N GLY A 44 13.61 -24.99 -5.50
CA GLY A 44 12.39 -24.90 -6.27
C GLY A 44 12.45 -23.91 -7.42
N SER A 45 11.29 -23.64 -7.98
CA SER A 45 11.16 -22.73 -9.12
C SER A 45 11.48 -21.28 -8.78
N GLU A 46 11.49 -20.93 -7.49
CA GLU A 46 11.81 -19.59 -7.01
C GLU A 46 13.23 -19.49 -6.45
N SER A 47 14.06 -20.46 -6.76
CA SER A 47 15.48 -20.43 -6.37
C SER A 47 16.15 -19.15 -6.86
N GLY A 48 16.84 -18.46 -5.95
CA GLY A 48 17.47 -17.19 -6.25
C GLY A 48 16.58 -15.98 -6.13
N MET A 49 15.34 -16.14 -5.66
CA MET A 49 14.37 -15.05 -5.48
C MET A 49 14.10 -14.81 -4.00
N VAL A 50 13.88 -13.55 -3.63
CA VAL A 50 13.27 -13.22 -2.34
C VAL A 50 11.82 -13.65 -2.36
N MET A 51 11.13 -13.34 -3.45
CA MET A 51 9.75 -13.67 -3.71
C MET A 51 9.52 -13.49 -5.21
N ASP A 52 8.72 -14.34 -5.81
CA ASP A 52 8.34 -14.16 -7.21
C ASP A 52 7.46 -12.90 -7.34
N PHE A 53 7.77 -12.03 -8.29
CA PHE A 53 6.97 -10.83 -8.54
C PHE A 53 5.51 -11.19 -8.90
N ALA A 54 5.29 -12.32 -9.54
CA ALA A 54 3.93 -12.77 -9.84
C ALA A 54 3.15 -13.16 -8.58
N GLU A 55 3.83 -13.72 -7.58
CA GLU A 55 3.21 -14.03 -6.28
C GLU A 55 2.84 -12.73 -5.54
N LEU A 56 3.74 -11.75 -5.56
CA LEU A 56 3.49 -10.44 -4.98
C LEU A 56 2.28 -9.77 -5.63
N GLU A 57 2.20 -9.81 -6.95
CA GLU A 57 1.08 -9.27 -7.71
C GLU A 57 -0.24 -9.99 -7.36
N ALA A 58 -0.19 -11.33 -7.23
CA ALA A 58 -1.37 -12.13 -6.88
C ALA A 58 -1.92 -11.81 -5.49
N ILE A 59 -1.11 -11.26 -4.60
CA ILE A 59 -1.54 -10.81 -3.28
C ILE A 59 -2.03 -9.36 -3.32
N VAL A 60 -1.25 -8.47 -3.89
CA VAL A 60 -1.53 -7.02 -3.85
C VAL A 60 -2.75 -6.66 -4.70
N THR A 61 -2.92 -7.28 -5.85
CA THR A 61 -4.00 -6.94 -6.76
C THR A 61 -5.37 -7.14 -6.13
N PRO A 62 -5.74 -8.33 -5.61
CA PRO A 62 -7.06 -8.50 -5.00
C PRO A 62 -7.22 -7.79 -3.67
N GLU A 63 -6.17 -7.67 -2.87
CA GLU A 63 -6.25 -7.07 -1.55
C GLU A 63 -6.32 -5.55 -1.58
N VAL A 64 -5.72 -4.93 -2.57
CA VAL A 64 -5.59 -3.47 -2.63
C VAL A 64 -6.11 -2.91 -3.95
N ILE A 65 -5.52 -3.30 -5.07
CA ILE A 65 -5.79 -2.63 -6.35
C ILE A 65 -7.25 -2.77 -6.75
N ASP A 66 -7.80 -3.98 -6.71
CA ASP A 66 -9.20 -4.22 -7.10
C ASP A 66 -10.21 -3.54 -6.17
N ARG A 67 -9.78 -3.18 -4.98
CA ARG A 67 -10.65 -2.52 -4.00
C ARG A 67 -10.59 -1.00 -4.09
N LEU A 68 -9.57 -0.44 -4.71
CA LEU A 68 -9.36 1.00 -4.81
C LEU A 68 -9.48 1.54 -6.22
N ASP A 69 -9.13 0.73 -7.23
CA ASP A 69 -9.09 1.18 -8.61
C ASP A 69 -10.49 1.52 -9.13
N HIS A 70 -10.61 2.68 -9.75
CA HIS A 70 -11.88 3.21 -10.27
C HIS A 70 -12.95 3.37 -9.19
N ARG A 71 -12.52 3.66 -7.96
CA ARG A 71 -13.42 3.86 -6.81
C ARG A 71 -13.36 5.29 -6.32
N HIS A 72 -14.39 5.67 -5.61
CA HIS A 72 -14.41 6.90 -4.81
C HIS A 72 -13.88 6.54 -3.42
N LEU A 73 -12.71 7.02 -3.07
CA LEU A 73 -11.98 6.55 -1.88
C LEU A 73 -12.68 6.87 -0.57
N ASN A 74 -13.54 7.90 -0.54
CA ASN A 74 -14.34 8.21 0.64
C ASN A 74 -15.30 7.07 1.03
N ASP A 75 -15.64 6.20 0.07
CA ASP A 75 -16.49 5.03 0.35
C ASP A 75 -15.72 3.91 1.03
N VAL A 76 -14.41 3.96 1.03
CA VAL A 76 -13.53 2.91 1.57
C VAL A 76 -12.77 3.40 2.80
N VAL A 77 -12.28 4.64 2.76
CA VAL A 77 -11.43 5.22 3.79
C VAL A 77 -12.03 6.53 4.26
N GLU A 78 -12.23 6.67 5.57
CA GLU A 78 -12.68 7.93 6.14
C GLU A 78 -11.58 8.98 5.98
N ASN A 79 -11.95 10.18 5.51
CA ASN A 79 -11.02 11.27 5.26
C ASN A 79 -9.76 10.79 4.50
N PRO A 80 -9.91 10.39 3.22
CA PRO A 80 -8.88 9.63 2.50
C PRO A 80 -7.73 10.52 2.01
N THR A 81 -6.96 11.04 2.92
CA THR A 81 -5.66 11.64 2.63
C THR A 81 -4.71 10.57 2.13
N CYS A 82 -3.64 10.96 1.45
CA CYS A 82 -2.60 10.01 1.02
C CYS A 82 -2.12 9.15 2.18
N GLU A 83 -1.91 9.77 3.34
CA GLU A 83 -1.45 9.09 4.56
C GLU A 83 -2.48 8.06 5.04
N ARG A 84 -3.77 8.41 5.11
CA ARG A 84 -4.80 7.48 5.57
C ARG A 84 -5.05 6.35 4.60
N ILE A 85 -4.97 6.62 3.31
CA ILE A 85 -5.05 5.57 2.29
C ILE A 85 -3.90 4.58 2.50
N LEU A 86 -2.70 5.10 2.74
CA LEU A 86 -1.53 4.26 2.96
C LEU A 86 -1.66 3.37 4.20
N LEU A 87 -2.22 3.90 5.28
CA LEU A 87 -2.51 3.10 6.49
C LEU A 87 -3.51 1.99 6.19
N TRP A 88 -4.54 2.29 5.40
CA TRP A 88 -5.51 1.28 4.99
C TRP A 88 -4.85 0.17 4.16
N ILE A 89 -3.98 0.56 3.23
CA ILE A 89 -3.21 -0.40 2.41
C ILE A 89 -2.33 -1.27 3.30
N ALA A 90 -1.65 -0.68 4.26
CA ALA A 90 -0.79 -1.40 5.19
C ALA A 90 -1.58 -2.45 5.98
N ALA A 91 -2.76 -2.08 6.47
CA ALA A 91 -3.62 -3.01 7.21
C ALA A 91 -4.09 -4.18 6.33
N ALA A 92 -4.32 -3.93 5.04
CA ALA A 92 -4.73 -4.97 4.10
C ALA A 92 -3.58 -5.94 3.76
N LEU A 93 -2.36 -5.42 3.62
CA LEU A 93 -1.22 -6.22 3.14
C LEU A 93 -0.41 -6.90 4.24
N ALA A 94 -0.31 -6.29 5.42
CA ALA A 94 0.55 -6.83 6.49
C ALA A 94 0.25 -8.29 6.86
N PRO A 95 -1.01 -8.72 6.97
CA PRO A 95 -1.32 -10.12 7.27
C PRO A 95 -0.90 -11.10 6.17
N ARG A 96 -0.80 -10.63 4.94
CA ARG A 96 -0.53 -11.45 3.76
C ARG A 96 0.94 -11.44 3.35
N LEU A 97 1.72 -10.48 3.85
CA LEU A 97 3.11 -10.26 3.46
C LEU A 97 3.98 -10.12 4.71
N PRO A 98 4.41 -11.24 5.32
CA PRO A 98 5.25 -11.17 6.53
C PRO A 98 6.56 -10.40 6.31
N GLY A 99 7.06 -10.38 5.08
CA GLY A 99 8.28 -9.66 4.73
C GLY A 99 8.06 -8.21 4.30
N LEU A 100 6.85 -7.68 4.47
CA LEU A 100 6.55 -6.31 4.06
C LEU A 100 7.47 -5.33 4.80
N ASP A 101 8.23 -4.55 4.05
CA ASP A 101 9.30 -3.70 4.58
C ASP A 101 9.03 -2.21 4.38
N GLU A 102 8.40 -1.84 3.28
CA GLU A 102 8.09 -0.45 3.00
C GLU A 102 6.94 -0.34 2.01
N LEU A 103 6.11 0.66 2.22
CA LEU A 103 5.06 1.08 1.29
C LEU A 103 5.26 2.55 0.96
N VAL A 104 5.17 2.88 -0.32
CA VAL A 104 5.19 4.28 -0.79
C VAL A 104 3.95 4.48 -1.64
N LEU A 105 3.15 5.48 -1.30
CA LEU A 105 1.98 5.84 -2.09
C LEU A 105 2.20 7.23 -2.69
N TRP A 106 2.29 7.27 -4.02
CA TRP A 106 2.39 8.49 -4.80
C TRP A 106 1.00 8.96 -5.17
N GLU A 107 0.61 10.11 -4.67
CA GLU A 107 -0.65 10.75 -5.03
C GLU A 107 -0.49 11.52 -6.35
N THR A 108 0.64 12.16 -6.52
CA THR A 108 1.04 12.84 -7.75
C THR A 108 2.44 12.39 -8.13
N ALA A 109 2.96 12.87 -9.26
CA ALA A 109 4.31 12.54 -9.71
C ALA A 109 5.40 13.02 -8.74
N SER A 110 5.10 13.98 -7.88
CA SER A 110 6.09 14.62 -7.01
C SER A 110 5.79 14.53 -5.51
N ALA A 111 4.66 13.94 -5.12
CA ALA A 111 4.26 13.91 -3.72
C ALA A 111 3.83 12.51 -3.30
N CYS A 112 4.39 12.02 -2.22
CA CYS A 112 4.10 10.68 -1.71
C CYS A 112 4.12 10.64 -0.19
N ALA A 113 3.53 9.56 0.34
CA ALA A 113 3.66 9.17 1.73
C ALA A 113 4.47 7.87 1.79
N VAL A 114 5.29 7.71 2.80
CA VAL A 114 6.17 6.55 3.00
C VAL A 114 5.89 5.94 4.36
N LEU A 115 5.75 4.63 4.38
CA LEU A 115 5.52 3.87 5.61
C LEU A 115 6.52 2.72 5.66
N ARG A 116 7.36 2.67 6.69
CA ARG A 116 8.42 1.67 6.82
C ARG A 116 8.07 0.58 7.83
N ALA A 117 8.88 -0.47 7.87
CA ALA A 117 8.59 -1.68 8.64
C ALA A 117 8.27 -1.43 10.11
N ASP A 118 9.00 -0.57 10.80
CA ASP A 118 8.75 -0.24 12.20
C ASP A 118 7.42 0.50 12.39
N GLU A 119 7.11 1.39 11.45
CA GLU A 119 5.84 2.11 11.42
C GLU A 119 4.69 1.20 11.00
N LEU A 120 4.94 0.23 10.11
CA LEU A 120 3.95 -0.76 9.69
C LEU A 120 3.42 -1.54 10.89
N ALA A 121 4.30 -2.00 11.76
CA ALA A 121 3.91 -2.74 12.96
C ALA A 121 3.02 -1.93 13.89
N ALA A 122 3.33 -0.65 14.06
CA ALA A 122 2.54 0.25 14.91
C ALA A 122 1.21 0.63 14.28
N SER A 123 1.20 0.91 12.97
CA SER A 123 0.03 1.46 12.27
C SER A 123 -1.03 0.40 11.98
N THR A 124 -0.67 -0.87 11.90
CA THR A 124 -1.64 -1.93 11.68
C THR A 124 -2.34 -2.37 12.96
N GLY A 125 -1.98 -1.80 14.10
CA GLY A 125 -2.54 -2.20 15.38
C GLY A 125 -2.06 -3.57 15.84
N VAL A 126 -1.13 -4.15 15.13
CA VAL A 126 -0.54 -5.43 15.47
C VAL A 126 0.50 -5.17 16.54
N SER A 127 0.03 -4.95 17.75
CA SER A 127 0.90 -4.76 18.90
C SER A 127 1.01 -6.05 19.69
N ASP A 128 2.08 -6.20 20.43
CA ASP A 128 2.34 -7.40 21.19
C ASP A 128 1.28 -7.68 22.23
N SER A 129 0.71 -6.64 22.78
CA SER A 129 -0.32 -6.78 23.79
C SER A 129 -1.61 -7.41 23.27
N MET A 130 -1.78 -7.46 21.96
CA MET A 130 -2.99 -7.99 21.34
C MET A 130 -2.83 -9.44 20.89
N ARG A 131 -1.68 -9.95 21.05
CA ARG A 131 -1.37 -11.29 20.55
C ARG A 131 -1.34 -12.30 21.64
#